data_91c534e0cd4c6b4d3a55ae369f88cfc9
#
_entry.id   91c534e0cd4c6b4d3a55ae369f88cfc9
#
_cell.length_a   1.000
_cell.length_b   1.000
_cell.length_c   1.000
_cell.angle_alpha   90.00
_cell.angle_beta   90.00
_cell.angle_gamma   90.00
#
_symmetry.space_group_name_H-M   'P 1'
#
loop_
_entity.id
_entity.type
_entity.pdbx_description
1 polymer ?
#
loop_
_entity_poly.entity_id
_entity_poly.type
_entity_poly.pdbx_seq_one_letter_code
_entity_poly.pdbx_strand_id
1 'polypeptide(L)'
;NVIDLTHTKVEEMIMTVQPPFKYDVVGSFLRPDYLKKAREEFANGIIDANQLKAVEDKAILELVAKEKEVGLQAVTDGEFRRRYWHLDFLADLDGVEEIKADHWSVHFKGHQPKAATLKITDKIDFNNHPFLEHFKYLNNIAQGTLCKMTIPSPSMLHLICCVRSEEYTPIERYKDEKELYHDIAIAYQKAIRAFYDAGCRYLQLDDTSWGEFCDADKRKAYKERGLDLDKIAKSYVDMINLA
;
A
#
# COMPACT_ATOMS: atom_id res chain seq x y z
N ASN A 1 -29.79 0.07 38.28
CA ASN A 1 -28.43 -0.06 37.70
C ASN A 1 -28.42 -1.28 36.78
N VAL A 2 -28.86 -1.10 35.54
CA VAL A 2 -28.67 -2.08 34.51
C VAL A 2 -27.29 -1.77 33.90
N ILE A 3 -26.28 -2.56 34.26
CA ILE A 3 -24.97 -2.51 33.63
C ILE A 3 -25.19 -3.02 32.19
N ASP A 4 -24.91 -2.18 31.22
CA ASP A 4 -25.00 -2.50 29.80
C ASP A 4 -23.90 -3.52 29.46
N LEU A 5 -24.28 -4.80 29.57
CA LEU A 5 -23.40 -5.95 29.26
C LEU A 5 -23.23 -6.21 27.75
N THR A 6 -23.86 -5.41 26.90
CA THR A 6 -23.82 -5.61 25.44
C THR A 6 -22.56 -5.04 24.82
N HIS A 7 -22.09 -3.88 25.30
CA HIS A 7 -20.84 -3.26 24.79
C HIS A 7 -19.59 -4.05 25.19
N THR A 8 -19.55 -4.48 26.48
CA THR A 8 -18.39 -5.25 26.99
C THR A 8 -18.22 -6.60 26.32
N LYS A 9 -19.31 -7.30 25.96
CA LYS A 9 -19.24 -8.59 25.25
C LYS A 9 -18.82 -8.44 23.78
N VAL A 10 -19.17 -7.34 23.13
CA VAL A 10 -18.75 -7.08 21.73
C VAL A 10 -17.27 -6.71 21.69
N GLU A 11 -16.79 -5.91 22.65
CA GLU A 11 -15.38 -5.59 22.78
C GLU A 11 -14.53 -6.81 23.17
N GLU A 12 -15.01 -7.68 24.06
CA GLU A 12 -14.35 -8.94 24.41
C GLU A 12 -14.35 -9.94 23.22
N MET A 13 -15.40 -9.99 22.39
CA MET A 13 -15.43 -10.85 21.21
C MET A 13 -14.50 -10.37 20.09
N ILE A 14 -14.30 -9.06 19.96
CA ILE A 14 -13.32 -8.50 18.99
C ILE A 14 -11.87 -8.75 19.48
N MET A 15 -11.65 -8.87 20.78
CA MET A 15 -10.33 -9.12 21.39
C MET A 15 -9.80 -10.55 21.20
N THR A 16 -10.60 -11.49 20.71
CA THR A 16 -10.18 -12.90 20.58
C THR A 16 -9.64 -13.27 19.20
N VAL A 17 -9.84 -12.42 18.17
CA VAL A 17 -9.40 -12.67 16.79
C VAL A 17 -8.23 -11.77 16.48
N GLN A 18 -7.01 -12.26 16.70
CA GLN A 18 -5.77 -11.51 16.43
C GLN A 18 -4.87 -12.26 15.45
N PRO A 19 -4.18 -11.54 14.54
CA PRO A 19 -3.14 -12.14 13.72
C PRO A 19 -1.92 -12.56 14.58
N PRO A 20 -1.05 -13.47 14.09
CA PRO A 20 -1.13 -14.12 12.78
C PRO A 20 -2.15 -15.25 12.75
N PHE A 21 -2.84 -15.41 11.61
CA PHE A 21 -3.81 -16.48 11.41
C PHE A 21 -3.16 -17.70 10.74
N LYS A 22 -3.74 -18.90 10.96
CA LYS A 22 -3.31 -20.11 10.27
C LYS A 22 -3.55 -20.02 8.76
N TYR A 23 -4.62 -19.31 8.36
CA TYR A 23 -4.97 -19.02 6.98
C TYR A 23 -5.12 -17.51 6.82
N ASP A 24 -4.37 -16.95 5.89
CA ASP A 24 -4.41 -15.55 5.57
C ASP A 24 -4.11 -15.34 4.08
N VAL A 25 -4.43 -14.15 3.58
CA VAL A 25 -4.16 -13.74 2.20
C VAL A 25 -3.22 -12.54 2.21
N VAL A 26 -2.38 -12.39 1.19
CA VAL A 26 -1.46 -11.25 1.10
C VAL A 26 -2.27 -9.96 0.99
N GLY A 27 -3.24 -9.88 0.07
CA GLY A 27 -4.08 -8.69 -0.10
C GLY A 27 -4.79 -8.66 -1.44
N SER A 28 -4.07 -8.86 -2.53
CA SER A 28 -4.61 -8.82 -3.89
C SER A 28 -5.43 -10.05 -4.25
N PHE A 29 -6.55 -9.81 -4.94
CA PHE A 29 -7.36 -10.84 -5.57
C PHE A 29 -7.51 -10.60 -7.08
N LEU A 30 -7.89 -11.66 -7.82
CA LEU A 30 -8.22 -11.55 -9.23
C LEU A 30 -9.50 -10.73 -9.39
N ARG A 31 -9.41 -9.65 -10.16
CA ARG A 31 -10.56 -8.78 -10.45
C ARG A 31 -11.56 -9.49 -11.33
N PRO A 32 -12.87 -9.40 -11.04
CA PRO A 32 -13.91 -9.90 -11.94
C PRO A 32 -13.90 -9.14 -13.26
N ASP A 33 -14.35 -9.79 -14.34
CA ASP A 33 -14.24 -9.23 -15.69
C ASP A 33 -15.04 -7.93 -15.86
N TYR A 34 -16.19 -7.81 -15.18
CA TYR A 34 -16.96 -6.56 -15.23
C TYR A 34 -16.22 -5.38 -14.60
N LEU A 35 -15.37 -5.62 -13.57
CA LEU A 35 -14.54 -4.57 -12.98
C LEU A 35 -13.38 -4.19 -13.91
N LYS A 36 -12.75 -5.18 -14.57
CA LYS A 36 -11.71 -4.89 -15.58
C LYS A 36 -12.28 -4.05 -16.71
N LYS A 37 -13.47 -4.39 -17.19
CA LYS A 37 -14.17 -3.63 -18.23
C LYS A 37 -14.48 -2.20 -17.78
N ALA A 38 -15.01 -2.00 -16.58
CA ALA A 38 -15.30 -0.67 -16.05
C ALA A 38 -14.02 0.19 -15.91
N ARG A 39 -12.90 -0.41 -15.51
CA ARG A 39 -11.60 0.29 -15.45
C ARG A 39 -11.10 0.70 -16.84
N GLU A 40 -11.31 -0.13 -17.86
CA GLU A 40 -11.01 0.21 -19.26
C GLU A 40 -11.93 1.33 -19.77
N GLU A 41 -13.23 1.25 -19.48
CA GLU A 41 -14.20 2.29 -19.84
C GLU A 41 -13.86 3.64 -19.21
N PHE A 42 -13.45 3.64 -17.92
CA PHE A 42 -12.97 4.83 -17.24
C PHE A 42 -11.69 5.39 -17.88
N ALA A 43 -10.72 4.55 -18.17
CA ALA A 43 -9.47 4.97 -18.83
C ALA A 43 -9.70 5.58 -20.22
N ASN A 44 -10.78 5.18 -20.91
CA ASN A 44 -11.20 5.70 -22.21
C ASN A 44 -12.20 6.89 -22.10
N GLY A 45 -12.53 7.35 -20.88
CA GLY A 45 -13.45 8.46 -20.66
C GLY A 45 -14.93 8.15 -20.93
N ILE A 46 -15.30 6.85 -21.01
CA ILE A 46 -16.68 6.40 -21.26
C ILE A 46 -17.53 6.51 -20.01
N ILE A 47 -16.94 6.22 -18.84
CA ILE A 47 -17.59 6.38 -17.53
C ILE A 47 -16.78 7.36 -16.67
N ASP A 48 -17.43 8.00 -15.72
CA ASP A 48 -16.81 8.91 -14.76
C ASP A 48 -16.29 8.18 -13.51
N ALA A 49 -15.60 8.90 -12.63
CA ALA A 49 -15.03 8.38 -11.40
C ALA A 49 -16.09 7.83 -10.42
N ASN A 50 -17.28 8.42 -10.38
CA ASN A 50 -18.36 7.95 -9.50
C ASN A 50 -18.94 6.62 -10.01
N GLN A 51 -19.05 6.48 -11.32
CA GLN A 51 -19.50 5.25 -11.98
C GLN A 51 -18.47 4.13 -11.75
N LEU A 52 -17.18 4.40 -11.92
CA LEU A 52 -16.13 3.42 -11.60
C LEU A 52 -16.17 3.03 -10.13
N LYS A 53 -16.25 4.03 -9.22
CA LYS A 53 -16.34 3.77 -7.78
C LYS A 53 -17.52 2.85 -7.42
N ALA A 54 -18.68 3.04 -8.04
CA ALA A 54 -19.84 2.18 -7.79
C ALA A 54 -19.60 0.72 -8.20
N VAL A 55 -18.88 0.49 -9.31
CA VAL A 55 -18.49 -0.85 -9.76
C VAL A 55 -17.45 -1.47 -8.83
N GLU A 56 -16.47 -0.68 -8.37
CA GLU A 56 -15.47 -1.11 -7.40
C GLU A 56 -16.12 -1.47 -6.05
N ASP A 57 -17.02 -0.62 -5.55
CA ASP A 57 -17.77 -0.86 -4.32
C ASP A 57 -18.53 -2.20 -4.38
N LYS A 58 -19.23 -2.45 -5.49
CA LYS A 58 -19.92 -3.73 -5.72
C LYS A 58 -18.95 -4.91 -5.72
N ALA A 59 -17.85 -4.81 -6.44
CA ALA A 59 -16.88 -5.90 -6.54
C ALA A 59 -16.23 -6.23 -5.18
N ILE A 60 -15.93 -5.22 -4.37
CA ILE A 60 -15.37 -5.39 -3.03
C ILE A 60 -16.42 -6.03 -2.09
N LEU A 61 -17.68 -5.60 -2.16
CA LEU A 61 -18.75 -6.20 -1.38
C LEU A 61 -18.91 -7.71 -1.68
N GLU A 62 -18.89 -8.09 -2.96
CA GLU A 62 -18.97 -9.48 -3.40
C GLU A 62 -17.74 -10.29 -2.95
N LEU A 63 -16.55 -9.69 -2.98
CA LEU A 63 -15.31 -10.30 -2.50
C LEU A 63 -15.39 -10.58 -0.99
N VAL A 64 -15.74 -9.58 -0.20
CA VAL A 64 -15.85 -9.69 1.27
C VAL A 64 -16.85 -10.77 1.67
N ALA A 65 -17.97 -10.89 0.93
CA ALA A 65 -18.93 -11.96 1.18
C ALA A 65 -18.29 -13.35 0.96
N LYS A 66 -17.50 -13.52 -0.10
CA LYS A 66 -16.80 -14.79 -0.39
C LYS A 66 -15.69 -15.09 0.61
N GLU A 67 -14.92 -14.09 1.02
CA GLU A 67 -13.88 -14.24 2.05
C GLU A 67 -14.47 -14.76 3.36
N LYS A 68 -15.63 -14.24 3.76
CA LYS A 68 -16.38 -14.72 4.93
C LYS A 68 -16.92 -16.14 4.73
N GLU A 69 -17.49 -16.43 3.56
CA GLU A 69 -18.04 -17.75 3.22
C GLU A 69 -16.99 -18.86 3.32
N VAL A 70 -15.75 -18.58 2.86
CA VAL A 70 -14.65 -19.55 2.95
C VAL A 70 -13.96 -19.58 4.31
N GLY A 71 -14.40 -18.76 5.27
CA GLY A 71 -13.95 -18.78 6.66
C GLY A 71 -12.67 -18.00 6.95
N LEU A 72 -12.30 -17.01 6.11
CA LEU A 72 -11.21 -16.10 6.45
C LEU A 72 -11.57 -15.30 7.70
N GLN A 73 -10.62 -15.18 8.63
CA GLN A 73 -10.80 -14.45 9.89
C GLN A 73 -10.57 -12.96 9.75
N ALA A 74 -9.84 -12.55 8.71
CA ALA A 74 -9.70 -11.18 8.28
C ALA A 74 -10.09 -11.06 6.81
N VAL A 75 -10.75 -9.95 6.45
CA VAL A 75 -11.17 -9.64 5.07
C VAL A 75 -10.40 -8.45 4.52
N THR A 76 -10.22 -8.41 3.21
CA THR A 76 -9.53 -7.33 2.49
C THR A 76 -10.43 -6.74 1.40
N ASP A 77 -10.04 -5.59 0.84
CA ASP A 77 -10.69 -5.01 -0.34
C ASP A 77 -10.17 -5.63 -1.67
N GLY A 78 -9.28 -6.64 -1.58
CA GLY A 78 -8.68 -7.31 -2.73
C GLY A 78 -7.78 -6.41 -3.58
N GLU A 79 -7.48 -5.19 -3.09
CA GLU A 79 -6.77 -4.14 -3.83
C GLU A 79 -7.48 -3.77 -5.15
N PHE A 80 -8.80 -3.93 -5.20
CA PHE A 80 -9.58 -3.77 -6.43
C PHE A 80 -9.58 -2.35 -6.97
N ARG A 81 -9.32 -1.35 -6.13
CA ARG A 81 -9.22 0.06 -6.55
C ARG A 81 -7.85 0.43 -7.10
N ARG A 82 -6.81 -0.39 -6.87
CA ARG A 82 -5.42 -0.09 -7.24
C ARG A 82 -5.13 -0.50 -8.68
N ARG A 83 -4.26 0.27 -9.35
CA ARG A 83 -3.58 -0.11 -10.59
C ARG A 83 -2.35 -0.94 -10.24
N TYR A 84 -1.58 -0.43 -9.26
CA TYR A 84 -0.36 -1.07 -8.74
C TYR A 84 -0.47 -1.15 -7.22
N TRP A 85 -0.08 -2.28 -6.65
CA TRP A 85 -0.17 -2.52 -5.21
C TRP A 85 0.60 -1.48 -4.37
N HIS A 86 1.65 -0.88 -4.91
CA HIS A 86 2.56 0.04 -4.22
C HIS A 86 2.48 1.48 -4.75
N LEU A 87 2.50 1.68 -6.09
CA LEU A 87 2.60 3.03 -6.66
C LEU A 87 1.39 3.90 -6.29
N ASP A 88 0.20 3.34 -6.28
CA ASP A 88 -1.02 4.11 -6.02
C ASP A 88 -1.03 4.69 -4.59
N PHE A 89 -0.52 3.96 -3.59
CA PHE A 89 -0.36 4.51 -2.25
C PHE A 89 0.75 5.56 -2.19
N LEU A 90 1.91 5.24 -2.75
CA LEU A 90 3.08 6.11 -2.65
C LEU A 90 2.91 7.42 -3.43
N ALA A 91 2.17 7.40 -4.55
CA ALA A 91 1.90 8.58 -5.36
C ALA A 91 0.95 9.58 -4.68
N ASP A 92 0.13 9.11 -3.75
CA ASP A 92 -0.80 9.93 -2.99
C ASP A 92 -0.18 10.49 -1.68
N LEU A 93 1.11 10.23 -1.41
CA LEU A 93 1.85 10.95 -0.38
C LEU A 93 2.19 12.36 -0.85
N ASP A 94 2.13 13.34 0.04
CA ASP A 94 2.61 14.67 -0.28
C ASP A 94 4.08 14.63 -0.68
N GLY A 95 4.47 15.47 -1.62
CA GLY A 95 5.84 15.55 -2.13
C GLY A 95 6.26 14.43 -3.06
N VAL A 96 5.34 13.58 -3.50
CA VAL A 96 5.59 12.50 -4.47
C VAL A 96 4.73 12.71 -5.71
N GLU A 97 5.31 12.51 -6.88
CA GLU A 97 4.62 12.55 -8.16
C GLU A 97 4.82 11.27 -8.95
N GLU A 98 3.74 10.76 -9.56
CA GLU A 98 3.82 9.69 -10.55
C GLU A 98 4.32 10.28 -11.89
N ILE A 99 5.36 9.69 -12.42
CA ILE A 99 5.92 10.06 -13.73
C ILE A 99 5.95 8.85 -14.66
N LYS A 100 6.03 9.10 -15.97
CA LYS A 100 6.24 8.03 -16.95
C LYS A 100 7.66 7.48 -16.78
N ALA A 101 7.77 6.16 -16.75
CA ALA A 101 9.07 5.50 -16.78
C ALA A 101 9.43 5.15 -18.23
N ASP A 102 10.70 5.35 -18.60
CA ASP A 102 11.18 5.00 -19.93
C ASP A 102 11.33 3.49 -20.11
N HIS A 103 11.59 2.75 -19.02
CA HIS A 103 11.78 1.30 -19.03
C HIS A 103 11.18 0.61 -17.81
N TRP A 104 10.69 -0.63 -18.01
CA TRP A 104 10.31 -1.54 -16.92
C TRP A 104 11.42 -2.54 -16.65
N SER A 105 11.78 -2.71 -15.38
CA SER A 105 12.74 -3.74 -14.96
C SER A 105 12.13 -5.15 -14.85
N VAL A 106 10.80 -5.27 -14.93
CA VAL A 106 10.09 -6.54 -14.81
C VAL A 106 9.31 -6.82 -16.08
N HIS A 107 9.56 -7.98 -16.69
CA HIS A 107 8.83 -8.44 -17.88
C HIS A 107 7.70 -9.39 -17.47
N PHE A 108 6.46 -9.02 -17.77
CA PHE A 108 5.31 -9.90 -17.60
C PHE A 108 5.03 -10.66 -18.90
N LYS A 109 4.69 -11.95 -18.81
CA LYS A 109 4.19 -12.69 -19.97
C LYS A 109 2.81 -12.16 -20.36
N GLY A 110 2.69 -11.60 -21.57
CA GLY A 110 1.44 -11.07 -22.10
C GLY A 110 1.42 -9.55 -22.16
N HIS A 111 0.52 -8.89 -21.42
CA HIS A 111 0.36 -7.44 -21.47
C HIS A 111 1.44 -6.73 -20.66
N GLN A 112 2.14 -5.78 -21.29
CA GLN A 112 3.04 -4.86 -20.62
C GLN A 112 2.24 -3.63 -20.17
N PRO A 113 2.09 -3.36 -18.85
CA PRO A 113 1.44 -2.12 -18.39
C PRO A 113 2.26 -0.90 -18.82
N LYS A 114 1.63 0.26 -18.94
CA LYS A 114 2.36 1.51 -19.16
C LYS A 114 3.37 1.70 -18.03
N ALA A 115 4.62 1.93 -18.39
CA ALA A 115 5.66 2.16 -17.40
C ALA A 115 5.36 3.42 -16.61
N ALA A 116 5.24 3.28 -15.30
CA ALA A 116 5.08 4.37 -14.35
C ALA A 116 6.10 4.20 -13.23
N THR A 117 6.63 5.31 -12.74
CA THR A 117 7.52 5.36 -11.58
C THR A 117 7.21 6.61 -10.76
N LEU A 118 7.94 6.83 -9.70
CA LEU A 118 7.73 7.94 -8.78
C LEU A 118 8.93 8.86 -8.74
N LYS A 119 8.68 10.13 -8.48
CA LYS A 119 9.68 11.16 -8.23
C LYS A 119 9.34 11.92 -6.98
N ILE A 120 10.35 12.18 -6.15
CA ILE A 120 10.24 13.06 -4.98
C ILE A 120 10.40 14.50 -5.46
N THR A 121 9.41 15.34 -5.23
CA THR A 121 9.36 16.72 -5.72
C THR A 121 9.29 17.75 -4.60
N ASP A 122 8.89 17.36 -3.38
CA ASP A 122 8.81 18.22 -2.21
C ASP A 122 8.92 17.41 -0.93
N LYS A 123 8.63 18.02 0.21
CA LYS A 123 8.59 17.38 1.53
C LYS A 123 7.59 16.22 1.55
N ILE A 124 8.09 15.05 1.92
CA ILE A 124 7.24 13.88 2.13
C ILE A 124 6.37 14.07 3.36
N ASP A 125 5.07 13.90 3.20
CA ASP A 125 4.11 13.91 4.31
C ASP A 125 2.88 13.03 3.99
N PHE A 126 1.99 12.84 4.97
CA PHE A 126 0.77 12.07 4.83
C PHE A 126 -0.42 12.93 5.25
N ASN A 127 -1.19 13.42 4.28
CA ASN A 127 -2.40 14.18 4.49
C ASN A 127 -3.47 13.77 3.47
N ASN A 128 -4.75 13.78 3.86
CA ASN A 128 -5.91 13.57 2.98
C ASN A 128 -5.80 12.35 2.03
N HIS A 129 -5.18 11.29 2.49
CA HIS A 129 -4.85 10.13 1.67
C HIS A 129 -6.11 9.29 1.34
N PRO A 130 -6.38 8.97 0.05
CA PRO A 130 -7.62 8.32 -0.37
C PRO A 130 -7.80 6.91 0.20
N PHE A 131 -6.71 6.21 0.56
CA PHE A 131 -6.79 4.87 1.15
C PHE A 131 -7.48 4.85 2.51
N LEU A 132 -7.59 5.97 3.21
CA LEU A 132 -8.41 6.06 4.43
C LEU A 132 -9.89 5.87 4.12
N GLU A 133 -10.39 6.46 3.04
CA GLU A 133 -11.78 6.26 2.60
C GLU A 133 -12.00 4.84 2.07
N HIS A 134 -10.99 4.26 1.39
CA HIS A 134 -11.05 2.85 0.97
C HIS A 134 -11.17 1.92 2.18
N PHE A 135 -10.37 2.16 3.23
CA PHE A 135 -10.45 1.38 4.47
C PHE A 135 -11.79 1.57 5.20
N LYS A 136 -12.27 2.80 5.33
CA LYS A 136 -13.57 3.08 5.97
C LYS A 136 -14.72 2.35 5.26
N TYR A 137 -14.69 2.31 3.92
CA TYR A 137 -15.65 1.56 3.14
C TYR A 137 -15.58 0.06 3.47
N LEU A 138 -14.38 -0.55 3.43
CA LEU A 138 -14.16 -1.94 3.79
C LEU A 138 -14.68 -2.25 5.20
N ASN A 139 -14.32 -1.42 6.18
CA ASN A 139 -14.72 -1.59 7.58
C ASN A 139 -16.24 -1.53 7.77
N ASN A 140 -16.90 -0.66 7.01
CA ASN A 140 -18.36 -0.54 7.05
C ASN A 140 -19.06 -1.80 6.50
N ILE A 141 -18.60 -2.36 5.39
CA ILE A 141 -19.22 -3.54 4.77
C ILE A 141 -18.81 -4.85 5.44
N ALA A 142 -17.72 -4.85 6.19
CA ALA A 142 -17.22 -6.03 6.90
C ALA A 142 -18.11 -6.45 8.09
N GLN A 143 -18.97 -5.57 8.59
CA GLN A 143 -19.96 -5.88 9.63
C GLN A 143 -19.37 -6.59 10.85
N GLY A 144 -18.27 -6.05 11.41
CA GLY A 144 -17.61 -6.57 12.59
C GLY A 144 -16.55 -7.68 12.33
N THR A 145 -16.36 -8.12 11.09
CA THR A 145 -15.22 -8.96 10.74
C THR A 145 -13.95 -8.11 10.72
N LEU A 146 -12.83 -8.66 11.22
CA LEU A 146 -11.55 -7.95 11.20
C LEU A 146 -11.18 -7.57 9.76
N CYS A 147 -10.83 -6.29 9.56
CA CYS A 147 -10.39 -5.78 8.27
C CYS A 147 -8.87 -5.68 8.24
N LYS A 148 -8.27 -6.27 7.21
CA LYS A 148 -6.85 -6.15 6.89
C LYS A 148 -6.67 -5.10 5.81
N MET A 149 -5.80 -4.13 6.06
CA MET A 149 -5.35 -3.15 5.06
C MET A 149 -3.90 -3.40 4.72
N THR A 150 -3.57 -3.36 3.45
CA THR A 150 -2.20 -3.49 2.95
C THR A 150 -1.73 -2.17 2.37
N ILE A 151 -0.53 -1.75 2.73
CA ILE A 151 0.16 -0.61 2.14
C ILE A 151 1.62 -0.98 1.88
N PRO A 152 2.31 -0.37 0.92
CA PRO A 152 3.74 -0.61 0.76
C PRO A 152 4.52 -0.19 2.00
N SER A 153 5.64 -0.86 2.28
CA SER A 153 6.59 -0.45 3.32
C SER A 153 7.21 0.92 3.00
N PRO A 154 7.62 1.70 4.00
CA PRO A 154 8.30 2.99 3.80
C PRO A 154 9.58 2.87 2.96
N SER A 155 10.31 1.75 3.05
CA SER A 155 11.47 1.43 2.22
C SER A 155 11.19 1.45 0.72
N MET A 156 9.96 1.11 0.31
CA MET A 156 9.57 1.05 -1.09
C MET A 156 9.65 2.42 -1.79
N LEU A 157 9.33 3.51 -1.09
CA LEU A 157 9.45 4.85 -1.69
C LEU A 157 10.91 5.17 -2.03
N HIS A 158 11.82 4.97 -1.08
CA HIS A 158 13.25 5.21 -1.31
C HIS A 158 13.82 4.26 -2.37
N LEU A 159 13.46 2.97 -2.32
CA LEU A 159 13.89 2.00 -3.33
C LEU A 159 13.51 2.46 -4.74
N ILE A 160 12.26 2.85 -4.95
CA ILE A 160 11.74 3.23 -6.27
C ILE A 160 12.36 4.53 -6.74
N CYS A 161 12.35 5.58 -5.91
CA CYS A 161 12.78 6.92 -6.31
C CYS A 161 14.30 7.08 -6.35
N CYS A 162 15.04 6.40 -5.47
CA CYS A 162 16.46 6.69 -5.24
C CYS A 162 17.38 5.53 -5.66
N VAL A 163 17.03 4.29 -5.33
CA VAL A 163 17.90 3.13 -5.60
C VAL A 163 17.73 2.63 -7.04
N ARG A 164 16.49 2.44 -7.50
CA ARG A 164 16.21 1.98 -8.87
C ARG A 164 16.49 3.05 -9.92
N SER A 165 16.25 4.32 -9.60
CA SER A 165 16.45 5.41 -10.55
C SER A 165 17.94 5.70 -10.75
N GLU A 166 18.41 5.57 -11.99
CA GLU A 166 19.80 5.90 -12.36
C GLU A 166 20.03 7.42 -12.42
N GLU A 167 18.96 8.17 -12.67
CA GLU A 167 18.99 9.64 -12.81
C GLU A 167 18.57 10.36 -11.53
N TYR A 168 18.45 9.63 -10.40
CA TYR A 168 18.05 10.26 -9.15
C TYR A 168 19.00 11.39 -8.75
N THR A 169 18.43 12.57 -8.58
CA THR A 169 19.10 13.72 -8.01
C THR A 169 18.27 14.25 -6.85
N PRO A 170 18.82 14.30 -5.62
CA PRO A 170 18.08 14.78 -4.48
C PRO A 170 17.67 16.24 -4.65
N ILE A 171 16.46 16.59 -4.27
CA ILE A 171 16.03 17.99 -4.15
C ILE A 171 16.82 18.67 -3.03
N GLU A 172 16.82 20.01 -3.00
CA GLU A 172 17.59 20.80 -2.03
C GLU A 172 17.35 20.36 -0.59
N ARG A 173 16.09 20.07 -0.24
CA ARG A 173 15.67 19.62 1.08
C ARG A 173 16.32 18.29 1.49
N TYR A 174 16.53 17.38 0.54
CA TYR A 174 17.00 16.03 0.80
C TYR A 174 18.45 15.78 0.35
N LYS A 175 19.26 16.83 0.29
CA LYS A 175 20.72 16.69 0.12
C LYS A 175 21.38 15.86 1.22
N ASP A 176 20.85 15.96 2.46
CA ASP A 176 21.12 14.97 3.50
C ASP A 176 20.04 13.86 3.40
N GLU A 177 20.46 12.69 2.96
CA GLU A 177 19.58 11.52 2.83
C GLU A 177 18.89 11.10 4.13
N LYS A 178 19.47 11.47 5.28
CA LYS A 178 18.86 11.20 6.59
C LYS A 178 17.55 11.97 6.79
N GLU A 179 17.46 13.18 6.25
CA GLU A 179 16.22 13.96 6.29
C GLU A 179 15.11 13.29 5.46
N LEU A 180 15.47 12.67 4.32
CA LEU A 180 14.51 11.91 3.52
C LEU A 180 13.99 10.68 4.29
N TYR A 181 14.89 9.87 4.87
CA TYR A 181 14.47 8.71 5.68
C TYR A 181 13.60 9.13 6.87
N HIS A 182 13.96 10.25 7.53
CA HIS A 182 13.18 10.77 8.64
C HIS A 182 11.78 11.21 8.20
N ASP A 183 11.66 12.03 7.16
CA ASP A 183 10.36 12.53 6.68
C ASP A 183 9.47 11.37 6.19
N ILE A 184 10.03 10.36 5.51
CA ILE A 184 9.27 9.14 5.14
C ILE A 184 8.74 8.44 6.40
N ALA A 185 9.58 8.21 7.41
CA ALA A 185 9.16 7.55 8.65
C ALA A 185 8.04 8.34 9.36
N ILE A 186 8.16 9.67 9.44
CA ILE A 186 7.13 10.52 10.06
C ILE A 186 5.81 10.49 9.26
N ALA A 187 5.87 10.47 7.92
CA ALA A 187 4.68 10.30 7.10
C ALA A 187 3.99 8.96 7.40
N TYR A 188 4.77 7.88 7.57
CA TYR A 188 4.22 6.57 7.93
C TYR A 188 3.69 6.51 9.37
N GLN A 189 4.30 7.19 10.34
CA GLN A 189 3.68 7.35 11.67
C GLN A 189 2.28 7.96 11.57
N LYS A 190 2.14 9.02 10.77
CA LYS A 190 0.84 9.66 10.52
C LYS A 190 -0.13 8.70 9.83
N ALA A 191 0.34 7.95 8.83
CA ALA A 191 -0.48 6.96 8.12
C ALA A 191 -0.98 5.87 9.07
N ILE A 192 -0.08 5.24 9.84
CA ILE A 192 -0.41 4.19 10.81
C ILE A 192 -1.42 4.73 11.82
N ARG A 193 -1.19 5.94 12.35
CA ARG A 193 -2.11 6.58 13.29
C ARG A 193 -3.48 6.83 12.67
N ALA A 194 -3.53 7.35 11.44
CA ALA A 194 -4.78 7.63 10.75
C ALA A 194 -5.59 6.37 10.46
N PHE A 195 -4.94 5.28 10.04
CA PHE A 195 -5.60 3.97 9.88
C PHE A 195 -6.09 3.42 11.22
N TYR A 196 -5.29 3.54 12.28
CA TYR A 196 -5.73 3.13 13.62
C TYR A 196 -6.96 3.91 14.09
N ASP A 197 -6.98 5.23 13.91
CA ASP A 197 -8.10 6.09 14.27
C ASP A 197 -9.34 5.82 13.41
N ALA A 198 -9.15 5.37 12.15
CA ALA A 198 -10.23 4.89 11.30
C ALA A 198 -10.77 3.49 11.68
N GLY A 199 -10.19 2.83 12.70
CA GLY A 199 -10.62 1.52 13.19
C GLY A 199 -9.78 0.36 12.67
N CYS A 200 -8.71 0.58 11.92
CA CYS A 200 -7.81 -0.49 11.46
C CYS A 200 -7.08 -1.12 12.66
N ARG A 201 -7.09 -2.45 12.72
CA ARG A 201 -6.37 -3.23 13.75
C ARG A 201 -5.48 -4.31 13.13
N TYR A 202 -5.44 -4.36 11.80
CA TYR A 202 -4.58 -5.23 11.04
C TYR A 202 -4.05 -4.48 9.81
N LEU A 203 -2.92 -3.81 9.98
CA LEU A 203 -2.22 -3.12 8.89
C LEU A 203 -0.99 -3.94 8.50
N GLN A 204 -0.89 -4.32 7.22
CA GLN A 204 0.25 -5.03 6.66
C GLN A 204 1.12 -4.06 5.86
N LEU A 205 2.41 -4.05 6.14
CA LEU A 205 3.42 -3.32 5.36
C LEU A 205 4.08 -4.29 4.37
N ASP A 206 3.81 -4.10 3.08
CA ASP A 206 4.36 -4.95 2.02
C ASP A 206 5.73 -4.42 1.57
N ASP A 207 6.75 -5.27 1.66
CA ASP A 207 8.13 -4.89 1.34
C ASP A 207 8.80 -5.90 0.42
N THR A 208 9.09 -5.48 -0.80
CA THR A 208 9.86 -6.26 -1.78
C THR A 208 11.31 -5.78 -1.94
N SER A 209 11.73 -4.74 -1.20
CA SER A 209 13.10 -4.20 -1.29
C SER A 209 14.16 -5.22 -0.90
N TRP A 210 13.87 -6.05 0.09
CA TRP A 210 14.77 -7.12 0.54
C TRP A 210 15.02 -8.19 -0.52
N GLY A 211 14.04 -8.46 -1.38
CA GLY A 211 14.20 -9.35 -2.54
C GLY A 211 15.27 -8.85 -3.51
N GLU A 212 15.33 -7.54 -3.75
CA GLU A 212 16.38 -6.93 -4.59
C GLU A 212 17.75 -6.98 -3.91
N PHE A 213 17.79 -6.81 -2.60
CA PHE A 213 19.05 -6.86 -1.84
C PHE A 213 19.60 -8.29 -1.69
N CYS A 214 18.79 -9.32 -1.91
CA CYS A 214 19.23 -10.71 -1.98
C CYS A 214 19.66 -11.13 -3.39
N ASP A 215 19.30 -10.38 -4.44
CA ASP A 215 19.68 -10.66 -5.83
C ASP A 215 21.15 -10.26 -6.09
N ALA A 216 21.99 -11.23 -6.45
CA ALA A 216 23.43 -11.01 -6.65
C ALA A 216 23.75 -10.06 -7.80
N ASP A 217 22.97 -10.13 -8.90
CA ASP A 217 23.18 -9.29 -10.08
C ASP A 217 22.75 -7.85 -9.80
N LYS A 218 21.63 -7.65 -9.12
CA LYS A 218 21.19 -6.33 -8.68
C LYS A 218 22.16 -5.72 -7.66
N ARG A 219 22.62 -6.49 -6.68
CA ARG A 219 23.64 -6.02 -5.71
C ARG A 219 24.89 -5.53 -6.43
N LYS A 220 25.35 -6.28 -7.43
CA LYS A 220 26.52 -5.91 -8.22
C LYS A 220 26.28 -4.60 -8.99
N ALA A 221 25.17 -4.50 -9.71
CA ALA A 221 24.81 -3.29 -10.48
C ALA A 221 24.68 -2.06 -9.59
N TYR A 222 24.03 -2.15 -8.43
CA TYR A 222 23.90 -1.05 -7.49
C TYR A 222 25.25 -0.62 -6.89
N LYS A 223 26.11 -1.59 -6.57
CA LYS A 223 27.48 -1.30 -6.09
C LYS A 223 28.34 -0.61 -7.15
N GLU A 224 28.22 -1.02 -8.42
CA GLU A 224 28.92 -0.36 -9.54
C GLU A 224 28.47 1.10 -9.73
N ARG A 225 27.23 1.43 -9.34
CA ARG A 225 26.69 2.80 -9.27
C ARG A 225 27.10 3.55 -7.99
N GLY A 226 27.89 2.94 -7.11
CA GLY A 226 28.37 3.57 -5.88
C GLY A 226 27.39 3.48 -4.70
N LEU A 227 26.33 2.66 -4.78
CA LEU A 227 25.36 2.49 -3.69
C LEU A 227 25.89 1.48 -2.67
N ASP A 228 25.84 1.85 -1.39
CA ASP A 228 26.14 0.98 -0.25
C ASP A 228 24.84 0.33 0.25
N LEU A 229 24.55 -0.87 -0.24
CA LEU A 229 23.31 -1.57 0.08
C LEU A 229 23.22 -2.00 1.56
N ASP A 230 24.33 -2.24 2.22
CA ASP A 230 24.32 -2.64 3.63
C ASP A 230 23.96 -1.43 4.51
N LYS A 231 24.47 -0.24 4.15
CA LYS A 231 24.07 1.03 4.78
C LYS A 231 22.60 1.35 4.50
N ILE A 232 22.14 1.19 3.26
CA ILE A 232 20.73 1.41 2.87
C ILE A 232 19.82 0.45 3.63
N ALA A 233 20.15 -0.84 3.70
CA ALA A 233 19.39 -1.84 4.45
C ALA A 233 19.26 -1.46 5.94
N LYS A 234 20.36 -1.00 6.56
CA LYS A 234 20.31 -0.51 7.94
C LYS A 234 19.38 0.70 8.07
N SER A 235 19.46 1.66 7.14
CA SER A 235 18.58 2.83 7.13
C SER A 235 17.10 2.44 6.99
N TYR A 236 16.78 1.39 6.22
CA TYR A 236 15.41 0.87 6.10
C TYR A 236 14.91 0.28 7.42
N VAL A 237 15.74 -0.48 8.14
CA VAL A 237 15.39 -0.98 9.47
C VAL A 237 15.15 0.18 10.44
N ASP A 238 16.04 1.16 10.46
CA ASP A 238 15.92 2.33 11.34
C ASP A 238 14.65 3.14 11.01
N MET A 239 14.33 3.30 9.72
CA MET A 239 13.14 4.00 9.23
C MET A 239 11.83 3.26 9.60
N ILE A 240 11.79 1.94 9.43
CA ILE A 240 10.61 1.13 9.81
C ILE A 240 10.41 1.15 11.33
N ASN A 241 11.49 1.10 12.10
CA ASN A 241 11.41 1.16 13.57
C ASN A 241 10.99 2.56 14.08
N LEU A 242 11.23 3.61 13.32
CA LEU A 242 10.76 4.95 13.64
C LEU A 242 9.31 5.17 13.22
N ALA A 243 8.86 4.51 12.16
CA ALA A 243 7.48 4.58 11.66
C ALA A 243 6.48 3.84 12.59
#